data_a835d79ead2a3b91a308d4b26983165a
#
_entry.id   a835d79ead2a3b91a308d4b26983165a
#
_cell.length_a   1.000
_cell.length_b   1.000
_cell.length_c   1.000
_cell.angle_alpha   90.00
_cell.angle_beta   90.00
_cell.angle_gamma   90.00
#
_symmetry.space_group_name_H-M   'P 1'
#
loop_
_entity.id
_entity.type
_entity.pdbx_description
1 polymer ?
#
loop_
_entity_poly.entity_id
_entity_poly.type
_entity_poly.pdbx_seq_one_letter_code
_entity_poly.pdbx_strand_id
1 'polypeptide(L)'
;TSRPMPNLNNNPLPRPKQRRRPWVFALCAALVAAGALGTAFAFTSINDTQEVLVVANDIKRGETIEAGDLSVVRVSVDPALTPVAGSQKSDLVGSRAATDLWAGTLLTESAVTDSLVPGEGESLVGISLTPAQMPSESLYSGDAVRIVTTPGDQGEVTDKEPVTIEATVVGVSRVEETGETVVDVSVPEDEAADLAARAATGRVALVLDARER
;
A
#
# COMPACT_ATOMS: atom_id res chain seq x y z
N THR A 1 52.50 34.25 97.64
CA THR A 1 52.60 32.87 97.15
C THR A 1 51.62 32.61 96.12
N SER A 2 52.07 32.92 94.86
CA SER A 2 51.25 32.70 93.66
C SER A 2 51.59 31.34 93.00
N ARG A 3 50.68 30.46 92.94
CA ARG A 3 50.83 29.21 92.18
C ARG A 3 50.49 29.46 90.70
N PRO A 4 51.31 29.00 89.74
CA PRO A 4 51.00 29.08 88.34
C PRO A 4 50.03 27.99 87.96
N MET A 5 49.03 28.34 87.16
CA MET A 5 48.02 27.37 86.55
C MET A 5 48.69 26.59 85.42
N PRO A 6 48.36 25.32 85.22
CA PRO A 6 48.89 24.53 84.14
C PRO A 6 48.17 24.88 82.80
N ASN A 7 49.00 25.02 81.77
CA ASN A 7 48.70 25.31 80.40
C ASN A 7 47.87 24.12 79.78
N LEU A 8 46.60 24.35 79.41
CA LEU A 8 45.75 23.37 78.69
C LEU A 8 46.28 23.29 77.26
N ASN A 9 46.98 22.22 76.98
CA ASN A 9 47.47 21.88 75.64
C ASN A 9 46.26 21.66 74.69
N ASN A 10 45.99 22.63 73.85
CA ASN A 10 45.07 22.47 72.72
C ASN A 10 45.74 21.57 71.68
N ASN A 11 45.47 20.30 71.80
CA ASN A 11 45.82 19.30 70.80
C ASN A 11 44.78 19.29 69.70
N PRO A 12 45.07 19.73 68.45
CA PRO A 12 44.11 19.71 67.38
C PRO A 12 43.81 18.25 67.01
N LEU A 13 42.55 17.86 67.07
CA LEU A 13 42.08 16.55 66.63
C LEU A 13 42.48 16.27 65.17
N PRO A 14 43.00 15.07 64.87
CA PRO A 14 43.40 14.73 63.51
C PRO A 14 42.18 14.71 62.62
N ARG A 15 42.17 15.52 61.57
CA ARG A 15 41.15 15.53 60.54
C ARG A 15 41.14 14.17 59.84
N PRO A 16 39.97 13.50 59.69
CA PRO A 16 39.88 12.23 59.01
C PRO A 16 40.32 12.42 57.56
N LYS A 17 41.38 11.72 57.12
CA LYS A 17 41.80 11.64 55.72
C LYS A 17 40.71 10.89 54.96
N GLN A 18 39.83 11.61 54.29
CA GLN A 18 38.87 11.07 53.36
C GLN A 18 39.62 10.41 52.20
N ARG A 19 39.72 9.09 52.22
CA ARG A 19 40.34 8.27 51.17
C ARG A 19 39.45 8.34 49.94
N ARG A 20 39.69 9.33 49.08
CA ARG A 20 38.99 9.49 47.80
C ARG A 20 39.23 8.21 46.99
N ARG A 21 38.17 7.44 46.75
CA ARG A 21 38.21 6.24 45.91
C ARG A 21 37.92 6.68 44.47
N PRO A 22 38.93 6.98 43.64
CA PRO A 22 38.69 7.51 42.30
C PRO A 22 37.92 6.55 41.42
N TRP A 23 38.00 5.27 41.71
CA TRP A 23 37.23 4.23 40.99
C TRP A 23 35.73 4.35 41.20
N VAL A 24 35.23 4.74 42.39
CA VAL A 24 33.83 4.96 42.65
C VAL A 24 33.30 6.15 41.86
N PHE A 25 34.11 7.22 41.77
CA PHE A 25 33.74 8.37 40.92
C PHE A 25 33.71 8.01 39.44
N ALA A 26 34.65 7.20 38.94
CA ALA A 26 34.69 6.73 37.58
C ALA A 26 33.44 5.84 37.27
N LEU A 27 33.06 4.98 38.22
CA LEU A 27 31.83 4.14 38.08
C LEU A 27 30.56 4.99 38.04
N CYS A 28 30.43 5.97 38.92
CA CYS A 28 29.28 6.87 38.91
C CYS A 28 29.20 7.70 37.62
N ALA A 29 30.33 8.20 37.14
CA ALA A 29 30.40 8.95 35.88
C ALA A 29 29.98 8.05 34.67
N ALA A 30 30.47 6.80 34.66
CA ALA A 30 30.11 5.82 33.62
C ALA A 30 28.59 5.47 33.65
N LEU A 31 27.98 5.31 34.84
CA LEU A 31 26.57 5.08 34.99
C LEU A 31 25.72 6.29 34.54
N VAL A 32 26.15 7.51 34.87
CA VAL A 32 25.47 8.74 34.39
C VAL A 32 25.55 8.85 32.87
N ALA A 33 26.75 8.60 32.29
CA ALA A 33 26.95 8.63 30.84
C ALA A 33 26.09 7.55 30.14
N ALA A 34 26.07 6.32 30.67
CA ALA A 34 25.22 5.25 30.14
C ALA A 34 23.71 5.57 30.25
N GLY A 35 23.28 6.18 31.37
CA GLY A 35 21.91 6.64 31.55
C GLY A 35 21.53 7.77 30.57
N ALA A 36 22.44 8.75 30.37
CA ALA A 36 22.22 9.83 29.43
C ALA A 36 22.15 9.34 27.97
N LEU A 37 23.06 8.43 27.58
CA LEU A 37 23.04 7.81 26.24
C LEU A 37 21.79 6.94 26.04
N GLY A 38 21.39 6.15 27.06
CA GLY A 38 20.17 5.34 26.99
C GLY A 38 18.90 6.19 26.87
N THR A 39 18.84 7.31 27.61
CA THR A 39 17.72 8.25 27.53
C THR A 39 17.71 8.97 26.17
N ALA A 40 18.86 9.42 25.66
CA ALA A 40 18.96 10.03 24.34
C ALA A 40 18.55 9.06 23.22
N PHE A 41 18.98 7.81 23.30
CA PHE A 41 18.59 6.75 22.34
C PHE A 41 17.08 6.46 22.41
N ALA A 42 16.50 6.33 23.61
CA ALA A 42 15.07 6.15 23.76
C ALA A 42 14.26 7.34 23.22
N PHE A 43 14.74 8.57 23.41
CA PHE A 43 14.10 9.79 22.90
C PHE A 43 14.15 9.90 21.37
N THR A 44 15.23 9.45 20.72
CA THR A 44 15.32 9.43 19.25
C THR A 44 14.46 8.31 18.64
N SER A 45 14.31 7.17 19.31
CA SER A 45 13.46 6.06 18.84
C SER A 45 11.96 6.34 18.97
N ILE A 46 11.53 7.32 19.77
CA ILE A 46 10.11 7.67 19.94
C ILE A 46 9.66 8.72 18.89
N ASN A 47 10.59 9.37 18.19
CA ASN A 47 10.31 10.43 17.25
C ASN A 47 10.38 10.01 15.77
N ASP A 48 10.09 8.76 15.43
CA ASP A 48 9.95 8.32 14.03
C ASP A 48 8.61 8.85 13.46
N THR A 49 8.46 10.18 13.44
CA THR A 49 7.40 10.85 12.71
C THR A 49 7.82 10.99 11.26
N GLN A 50 6.99 10.46 10.36
CA GLN A 50 7.18 10.58 8.92
C GLN A 50 6.20 11.61 8.35
N GLU A 51 6.64 12.35 7.34
CA GLU A 51 5.76 13.20 6.55
C GLU A 51 5.03 12.32 5.54
N VAL A 52 3.72 12.25 5.68
CA VAL A 52 2.84 11.44 4.84
C VAL A 52 1.73 12.28 4.24
N LEU A 53 1.16 11.81 3.14
CA LEU A 53 0.03 12.44 2.49
C LEU A 53 -1.28 12.00 3.11
N VAL A 54 -2.13 12.98 3.36
CA VAL A 54 -3.50 12.83 3.85
C VAL A 54 -4.43 13.54 2.88
N VAL A 55 -5.58 12.94 2.64
CA VAL A 55 -6.66 13.53 1.85
C VAL A 55 -7.26 14.70 2.61
N ALA A 56 -7.25 15.90 2.02
CA ALA A 56 -7.78 17.12 2.65
C ALA A 56 -9.27 17.33 2.34
N ASN A 57 -9.72 16.94 1.14
CA ASN A 57 -11.11 17.02 0.68
C ASN A 57 -11.56 15.65 0.19
N ASP A 58 -12.87 15.39 0.24
CA ASP A 58 -13.43 14.16 -0.32
C ASP A 58 -13.20 14.12 -1.84
N ILE A 59 -12.67 13.00 -2.35
CA ILE A 59 -12.40 12.77 -3.77
C ILE A 59 -13.15 11.50 -4.18
N LYS A 60 -13.95 11.59 -5.23
CA LYS A 60 -14.68 10.45 -5.76
C LYS A 60 -13.77 9.57 -6.62
N ARG A 61 -14.09 8.28 -6.67
CA ARG A 61 -13.43 7.36 -7.61
C ARG A 61 -13.48 7.93 -9.04
N GLY A 62 -12.32 7.96 -9.69
CA GLY A 62 -12.16 8.48 -11.04
C GLY A 62 -11.93 9.98 -11.13
N GLU A 63 -12.12 10.72 -10.06
CA GLU A 63 -11.84 12.14 -10.00
C GLU A 63 -10.33 12.40 -10.02
N THR A 64 -9.91 13.46 -10.70
CA THR A 64 -8.50 13.84 -10.76
C THR A 64 -8.09 14.49 -9.46
N ILE A 65 -6.99 14.04 -8.89
CA ILE A 65 -6.43 14.55 -7.65
C ILE A 65 -5.75 15.90 -7.91
N GLU A 66 -6.23 16.95 -7.27
CA GLU A 66 -5.66 18.29 -7.35
C GLU A 66 -4.69 18.55 -6.18
N ALA A 67 -3.83 19.54 -6.33
CA ALA A 67 -2.86 19.92 -5.29
C ALA A 67 -3.52 20.35 -3.96
N GLY A 68 -4.75 20.87 -4.03
CA GLY A 68 -5.56 21.29 -2.86
C GLY A 68 -6.16 20.13 -2.08
N ASP A 69 -6.29 18.96 -2.71
CA ASP A 69 -6.92 17.78 -2.11
C ASP A 69 -5.96 16.97 -1.25
N LEU A 70 -4.68 17.27 -1.32
CA LEU A 70 -3.63 16.58 -0.56
C LEU A 70 -2.96 17.51 0.45
N SER A 71 -2.84 17.05 1.67
CA SER A 71 -2.13 17.73 2.77
C SER A 71 -0.99 16.86 3.28
N VAL A 72 0.15 17.49 3.60
CA VAL A 72 1.28 16.81 4.24
C VAL A 72 1.12 16.93 5.75
N VAL A 73 1.10 15.80 6.44
CA VAL A 73 1.04 15.75 7.90
C VAL A 73 2.16 14.92 8.47
N ARG A 74 2.61 15.26 9.68
CA ARG A 74 3.61 14.47 10.41
C ARG A 74 2.90 13.55 11.38
N VAL A 75 3.03 12.26 11.15
CA VAL A 75 2.45 11.22 12.03
C VAL A 75 3.49 10.15 12.33
N SER A 76 3.37 9.55 13.50
CA SER A 76 4.06 8.29 13.78
C SER A 76 3.25 7.17 13.17
N VAL A 77 3.78 6.53 12.16
CA VAL A 77 3.10 5.48 11.38
C VAL A 77 3.63 4.11 11.82
N ASP A 78 2.72 3.16 11.99
CA ASP A 78 3.12 1.77 12.19
C ASP A 78 3.87 1.25 10.95
N PRO A 79 5.03 0.56 11.10
CA PRO A 79 5.76 0.00 9.97
C PRO A 79 4.96 -0.95 9.05
N ALA A 80 3.82 -1.46 9.53
CA ALA A 80 2.91 -2.28 8.74
C ALA A 80 2.06 -1.47 7.75
N LEU A 81 1.97 -0.15 7.92
CA LEU A 81 1.27 0.75 7.00
C LEU A 81 2.25 1.29 5.97
N THR A 82 1.81 1.38 4.73
CA THR A 82 2.58 1.93 3.59
C THR A 82 1.91 3.21 3.06
N PRO A 83 1.91 4.30 3.83
CA PRO A 83 1.38 5.56 3.35
C PRO A 83 2.33 6.19 2.33
N VAL A 84 1.77 6.98 1.43
CA VAL A 84 2.57 7.75 0.47
C VAL A 84 3.32 8.86 1.21
N ALA A 85 4.63 8.99 0.92
CA ALA A 85 5.47 10.01 1.52
C ALA A 85 5.04 11.42 1.07
N GLY A 86 5.15 12.40 1.98
CA GLY A 86 4.79 13.79 1.70
C GLY A 86 5.58 14.40 0.52
N SER A 87 6.81 13.91 0.26
CA SER A 87 7.64 14.33 -0.87
C SER A 87 7.09 13.96 -2.24
N GLN A 88 6.22 12.94 -2.33
CA GLN A 88 5.62 12.45 -3.57
C GLN A 88 4.35 13.23 -3.98
N LYS A 89 3.99 14.28 -3.24
CA LYS A 89 2.77 15.07 -3.52
C LYS A 89 2.71 15.55 -4.96
N SER A 90 3.81 16.04 -5.51
CA SER A 90 3.87 16.56 -6.88
C SER A 90 3.64 15.50 -7.95
N ASP A 91 4.02 14.27 -7.68
CA ASP A 91 3.96 13.16 -8.62
C ASP A 91 2.53 12.59 -8.71
N LEU A 92 1.72 12.80 -7.66
CA LEU A 92 0.35 12.33 -7.58
C LEU A 92 -0.70 13.35 -8.04
N VAL A 93 -0.30 14.62 -8.16
CA VAL A 93 -1.19 15.65 -8.72
C VAL A 93 -1.39 15.41 -10.20
N GLY A 94 -2.63 15.22 -10.62
CA GLY A 94 -3.02 14.86 -12.00
C GLY A 94 -3.36 13.38 -12.18
N SER A 95 -2.97 12.50 -11.25
CA SER A 95 -3.45 11.11 -11.22
C SER A 95 -4.92 11.04 -10.79
N ARG A 96 -5.55 9.89 -10.91
CA ARG A 96 -6.96 9.68 -10.56
C ARG A 96 -7.12 8.85 -9.29
N ALA A 97 -8.18 9.10 -8.55
CA ALA A 97 -8.54 8.28 -7.40
C ALA A 97 -9.04 6.90 -7.86
N ALA A 98 -8.37 5.83 -7.43
CA ALA A 98 -8.77 4.45 -7.74
C ALA A 98 -10.05 4.02 -6.98
N THR A 99 -10.34 4.67 -5.86
CA THR A 99 -11.50 4.46 -4.99
C THR A 99 -11.98 5.79 -4.42
N ASP A 100 -13.14 5.82 -3.77
CA ASP A 100 -13.58 7.00 -3.01
C ASP A 100 -12.61 7.26 -1.87
N LEU A 101 -12.10 8.48 -1.78
CA LEU A 101 -11.17 8.95 -0.76
C LEU A 101 -11.88 9.97 0.12
N TRP A 102 -11.85 9.76 1.44
CA TRP A 102 -12.49 10.63 2.41
C TRP A 102 -11.47 11.56 3.06
N ALA A 103 -11.86 12.79 3.30
CA ALA A 103 -11.04 13.76 4.01
C ALA A 103 -10.56 13.20 5.37
N GLY A 104 -9.28 13.39 5.67
CA GLY A 104 -8.64 12.88 6.88
C GLY A 104 -8.08 11.47 6.77
N THR A 105 -8.23 10.76 5.62
CA THR A 105 -7.63 9.44 5.42
C THR A 105 -6.18 9.54 4.94
N LEU A 106 -5.34 8.60 5.37
CA LEU A 106 -3.99 8.44 4.85
C LEU A 106 -4.05 7.95 3.40
N LEU A 107 -3.29 8.60 2.52
CA LEU A 107 -3.17 8.18 1.13
C LEU A 107 -2.20 7.01 1.02
N THR A 108 -2.61 5.97 0.31
CA THR A 108 -1.78 4.81 -0.04
C THR A 108 -1.59 4.74 -1.55
N GLU A 109 -0.52 4.09 -2.02
CA GLU A 109 -0.26 3.93 -3.45
C GLU A 109 -1.42 3.24 -4.18
N SER A 110 -2.07 2.26 -3.55
CA SER A 110 -3.22 1.55 -4.13
C SER A 110 -4.48 2.39 -4.28
N ALA A 111 -4.54 3.54 -3.61
CA ALA A 111 -5.68 4.46 -3.68
C ALA A 111 -5.59 5.43 -4.88
N VAL A 112 -4.48 5.41 -5.60
CA VAL A 112 -4.20 6.28 -6.76
C VAL A 112 -3.92 5.42 -7.99
N THR A 113 -4.38 5.86 -9.14
CA THR A 113 -4.14 5.21 -10.42
C THR A 113 -3.96 6.25 -11.53
N ASP A 114 -3.15 5.92 -12.52
CA ASP A 114 -3.00 6.74 -13.71
C ASP A 114 -4.07 6.41 -14.76
N SER A 115 -4.66 5.21 -14.67
CA SER A 115 -5.72 4.76 -15.55
C SER A 115 -6.83 4.07 -14.76
N LEU A 116 -8.07 4.45 -15.05
CA LEU A 116 -9.24 3.75 -14.52
C LEU A 116 -9.52 2.50 -15.35
N VAL A 117 -10.07 1.49 -14.67
CA VAL A 117 -10.59 0.32 -15.35
C VAL A 117 -12.08 0.19 -15.01
N PRO A 118 -12.98 0.15 -16.00
CA PRO A 118 -12.73 0.35 -17.43
C PRO A 118 -12.31 1.79 -17.75
N GLY A 119 -11.53 1.96 -18.81
CA GLY A 119 -11.11 3.26 -19.34
C GLY A 119 -12.28 4.06 -19.94
N GLU A 120 -11.98 5.28 -20.41
CA GLU A 120 -12.98 6.09 -21.13
C GLU A 120 -13.30 5.44 -22.48
N GLY A 121 -14.60 5.25 -22.75
CA GLY A 121 -15.07 4.52 -23.94
C GLY A 121 -14.99 3.00 -23.85
N GLU A 122 -14.65 2.48 -22.68
CA GLU A 122 -14.63 1.04 -22.39
C GLU A 122 -15.72 0.65 -21.40
N SER A 123 -16.07 -0.61 -21.42
CA SER A 123 -17.03 -1.23 -20.48
C SER A 123 -16.46 -2.51 -19.89
N LEU A 124 -16.75 -2.79 -18.64
CA LEU A 124 -16.37 -4.03 -17.97
C LEU A 124 -17.48 -5.08 -18.14
N VAL A 125 -17.12 -6.23 -18.70
CA VAL A 125 -18.05 -7.36 -18.89
C VAL A 125 -17.50 -8.60 -18.19
N GLY A 126 -18.30 -9.19 -17.28
CA GLY A 126 -18.00 -10.47 -16.64
C GLY A 126 -18.48 -11.64 -17.53
N ILE A 127 -17.58 -12.58 -17.80
CA ILE A 127 -17.83 -13.74 -18.65
C ILE A 127 -17.59 -15.00 -17.82
N SER A 128 -18.63 -15.85 -17.65
CA SER A 128 -18.47 -17.17 -17.04
C SER A 128 -18.05 -18.19 -18.11
N LEU A 129 -16.88 -18.81 -17.92
CA LEU A 129 -16.29 -19.74 -18.88
C LEU A 129 -16.06 -21.10 -18.23
N THR A 130 -16.41 -22.13 -18.97
CA THR A 130 -16.01 -23.49 -18.63
C THR A 130 -14.56 -23.76 -19.05
N PRO A 131 -13.89 -24.81 -18.51
CA PRO A 131 -12.54 -25.17 -18.93
C PRO A 131 -12.39 -25.45 -20.44
N ALA A 132 -13.46 -25.77 -21.13
CA ALA A 132 -13.44 -26.00 -22.59
C ALA A 132 -13.45 -24.69 -23.41
N GLN A 133 -13.82 -23.58 -22.80
CA GLN A 133 -13.98 -22.27 -23.45
C GLN A 133 -12.82 -21.32 -23.19
N MET A 134 -11.82 -21.76 -22.45
CA MET A 134 -10.66 -20.93 -22.08
C MET A 134 -9.35 -21.69 -22.27
N PRO A 135 -8.22 -21.02 -22.47
CA PRO A 135 -6.91 -21.67 -22.50
C PRO A 135 -6.57 -22.28 -21.14
N SER A 136 -5.75 -23.33 -21.15
CA SER A 136 -5.24 -23.94 -19.90
C SER A 136 -4.18 -23.09 -19.21
N GLU A 137 -3.62 -22.11 -19.90
CA GLU A 137 -2.66 -21.13 -19.36
C GLU A 137 -3.39 -20.18 -18.39
N SER A 138 -2.71 -19.80 -17.31
CA SER A 138 -3.27 -18.84 -16.35
C SER A 138 -3.39 -17.45 -16.96
N LEU A 139 -4.56 -16.85 -16.77
CA LEU A 139 -4.83 -15.48 -17.19
C LEU A 139 -4.49 -14.52 -16.06
N TYR A 140 -3.93 -13.37 -16.41
CA TYR A 140 -3.57 -12.30 -15.49
C TYR A 140 -4.20 -10.98 -15.92
N SER A 141 -4.41 -10.08 -14.98
CA SER A 141 -4.82 -8.71 -15.28
C SER A 141 -3.81 -8.06 -16.22
N GLY A 142 -4.31 -7.42 -17.30
CA GLY A 142 -3.51 -6.81 -18.36
C GLY A 142 -3.25 -7.74 -19.56
N ASP A 143 -3.66 -9.01 -19.50
CA ASP A 143 -3.54 -9.90 -20.66
C ASP A 143 -4.47 -9.43 -21.80
N ALA A 144 -3.92 -9.33 -23.01
CA ALA A 144 -4.69 -9.13 -24.22
C ALA A 144 -5.35 -10.46 -24.63
N VAL A 145 -6.64 -10.45 -24.83
CA VAL A 145 -7.43 -11.61 -25.18
C VAL A 145 -8.41 -11.30 -26.33
N ARG A 146 -8.78 -12.32 -27.06
CA ARG A 146 -9.87 -12.23 -28.02
C ARG A 146 -11.01 -13.12 -27.62
N ILE A 147 -12.20 -12.57 -27.61
CA ILE A 147 -13.41 -13.29 -27.32
C ILE A 147 -14.06 -13.66 -28.63
N VAL A 148 -14.12 -14.96 -28.88
CA VAL A 148 -14.62 -15.54 -30.14
C VAL A 148 -16.04 -16.00 -29.93
N THR A 149 -16.94 -15.58 -30.80
CA THR A 149 -18.33 -16.06 -30.81
C THR A 149 -18.38 -17.52 -31.26
N THR A 150 -19.00 -18.36 -30.44
CA THR A 150 -19.19 -19.78 -30.74
C THR A 150 -20.66 -20.09 -31.02
N PRO A 151 -20.99 -21.16 -31.76
CA PRO A 151 -22.40 -21.58 -31.96
C PRO A 151 -23.08 -22.10 -30.69
N GLY A 152 -22.35 -22.24 -29.56
CA GLY A 152 -22.79 -22.89 -28.33
C GLY A 152 -22.82 -24.41 -28.43
N ASP A 153 -23.24 -25.09 -27.36
CA ASP A 153 -23.15 -26.54 -27.19
C ASP A 153 -23.92 -27.37 -28.23
N GLN A 154 -24.89 -26.78 -28.93
CA GLN A 154 -25.78 -27.47 -29.89
C GLN A 154 -25.70 -26.88 -31.31
N GLY A 155 -24.77 -25.99 -31.57
CA GLY A 155 -24.63 -25.33 -32.87
C GLY A 155 -23.58 -25.99 -33.76
N GLU A 156 -23.77 -25.96 -35.06
CA GLU A 156 -22.73 -26.34 -36.04
C GLU A 156 -21.78 -25.18 -36.27
N VAL A 157 -20.50 -25.51 -36.37
CA VAL A 157 -19.48 -24.54 -36.78
C VAL A 157 -19.70 -24.22 -38.25
N THR A 158 -20.01 -22.96 -38.52
CA THR A 158 -20.26 -22.50 -39.89
C THR A 158 -18.89 -22.11 -40.51
N ASP A 159 -18.73 -22.35 -41.82
CA ASP A 159 -17.52 -21.97 -42.59
C ASP A 159 -17.28 -20.44 -42.67
N LYS A 160 -18.12 -19.62 -42.01
CA LYS A 160 -17.93 -18.20 -41.88
C LYS A 160 -16.95 -17.88 -40.76
N GLU A 161 -16.12 -16.88 -41.02
CA GLU A 161 -15.19 -16.34 -40.02
C GLU A 161 -15.97 -15.91 -38.77
N PRO A 162 -15.61 -16.41 -37.56
CA PRO A 162 -16.32 -16.08 -36.34
C PRO A 162 -16.11 -14.62 -35.97
N VAL A 163 -17.13 -14.00 -35.40
CA VAL A 163 -17.01 -12.65 -34.86
C VAL A 163 -16.09 -12.69 -33.63
N THR A 164 -15.11 -11.81 -33.63
CA THR A 164 -14.09 -11.73 -32.59
C THR A 164 -14.11 -10.32 -31.99
N ILE A 165 -14.10 -10.24 -30.66
CA ILE A 165 -14.04 -9.01 -29.89
C ILE A 165 -12.70 -8.97 -29.17
N GLU A 166 -11.93 -7.89 -29.38
CA GLU A 166 -10.68 -7.65 -28.67
C GLU A 166 -10.99 -7.17 -27.25
N ALA A 167 -10.27 -7.67 -26.26
CA ALA A 167 -10.50 -7.37 -24.86
C ALA A 167 -9.22 -7.42 -24.04
N THR A 168 -9.24 -6.75 -22.90
CA THR A 168 -8.16 -6.84 -21.89
C THR A 168 -8.70 -7.45 -20.62
N VAL A 169 -8.01 -8.44 -20.08
CA VAL A 169 -8.37 -9.05 -18.80
C VAL A 169 -8.16 -8.07 -17.66
N VAL A 170 -9.19 -7.87 -16.85
CA VAL A 170 -9.15 -7.01 -15.65
C VAL A 170 -9.03 -7.85 -14.39
N GLY A 171 -9.77 -8.94 -14.33
CA GLY A 171 -9.80 -9.84 -13.18
C GLY A 171 -10.18 -11.26 -13.56
N VAL A 172 -9.76 -12.20 -12.73
CA VAL A 172 -10.11 -13.62 -12.90
C VAL A 172 -10.49 -14.18 -11.54
N SER A 173 -11.67 -14.75 -11.44
CA SER A 173 -12.18 -15.41 -10.24
C SER A 173 -12.74 -16.77 -10.55
N ARG A 174 -12.40 -17.77 -9.73
CA ARG A 174 -12.93 -19.12 -9.89
C ARG A 174 -14.12 -19.33 -8.96
N VAL A 175 -15.20 -19.85 -9.50
CA VAL A 175 -16.39 -20.25 -8.73
C VAL A 175 -16.21 -21.71 -8.32
N GLU A 176 -15.92 -21.96 -7.05
CA GLU A 176 -15.59 -23.30 -6.55
C GLU A 176 -16.78 -24.27 -6.66
N GLU A 177 -18.02 -23.77 -6.55
CA GLU A 177 -19.23 -24.60 -6.59
C GLU A 177 -19.50 -25.18 -7.99
N THR A 178 -19.24 -24.44 -9.05
CA THR A 178 -19.52 -24.86 -10.44
C THR A 178 -18.28 -25.30 -11.20
N GLY A 179 -17.09 -24.91 -10.71
CA GLY A 179 -15.81 -25.11 -11.40
C GLY A 179 -15.62 -24.18 -12.60
N GLU A 180 -16.54 -23.25 -12.81
CA GLU A 180 -16.45 -22.19 -13.82
C GLU A 180 -15.47 -21.12 -13.40
N THR A 181 -14.92 -20.41 -14.37
CA THR A 181 -14.07 -19.24 -14.14
C THR A 181 -14.77 -18.02 -14.68
N VAL A 182 -14.97 -17.02 -13.82
CA VAL A 182 -15.44 -15.71 -14.23
C VAL A 182 -14.23 -14.86 -14.58
N VAL A 183 -14.19 -14.37 -15.81
CA VAL A 183 -13.18 -13.46 -16.32
C VAL A 183 -13.84 -12.11 -16.56
N ASP A 184 -13.39 -11.09 -15.84
CA ASP A 184 -13.79 -9.72 -16.08
C ASP A 184 -12.89 -9.12 -17.14
N VAL A 185 -13.48 -8.64 -18.23
CA VAL A 185 -12.77 -8.08 -19.37
C VAL A 185 -13.23 -6.65 -19.65
N SER A 186 -12.27 -5.79 -20.01
CA SER A 186 -12.54 -4.46 -20.56
C SER A 186 -12.65 -4.59 -22.06
N VAL A 187 -13.74 -4.05 -22.63
CA VAL A 187 -14.04 -4.06 -24.07
C VAL A 187 -14.54 -2.68 -24.50
N PRO A 188 -14.49 -2.33 -25.78
CA PRO A 188 -15.13 -1.12 -26.30
C PRO A 188 -16.61 -1.04 -25.92
N GLU A 189 -17.09 0.14 -25.55
CA GLU A 189 -18.47 0.34 -25.06
C GLU A 189 -19.53 -0.11 -26.04
N ASP A 190 -19.29 0.08 -27.34
CA ASP A 190 -20.18 -0.31 -28.44
C ASP A 190 -20.29 -1.82 -28.61
N GLU A 191 -19.29 -2.60 -28.20
CA GLU A 191 -19.27 -4.06 -28.26
C GLU A 191 -19.76 -4.75 -26.98
N ALA A 192 -19.80 -4.02 -25.88
CA ALA A 192 -20.07 -4.57 -24.53
C ALA A 192 -21.46 -5.23 -24.44
N ALA A 193 -22.51 -4.63 -25.01
CA ALA A 193 -23.86 -5.15 -24.93
C ALA A 193 -24.02 -6.47 -25.72
N ASP A 194 -23.42 -6.55 -26.92
CA ASP A 194 -23.42 -7.77 -27.73
C ASP A 194 -22.64 -8.89 -27.05
N LEU A 195 -21.47 -8.57 -26.50
CA LEU A 195 -20.67 -9.50 -25.73
C LEU A 195 -21.42 -10.06 -24.51
N ALA A 196 -22.03 -9.18 -23.71
CA ALA A 196 -22.78 -9.60 -22.53
C ALA A 196 -23.95 -10.53 -22.89
N ALA A 197 -24.67 -10.26 -23.99
CA ALA A 197 -25.75 -11.11 -24.47
C ALA A 197 -25.26 -12.51 -24.91
N ARG A 198 -24.10 -12.59 -25.56
CA ARG A 198 -23.47 -13.86 -25.99
C ARG A 198 -22.90 -14.63 -24.81
N ALA A 199 -22.24 -13.95 -23.88
CA ALA A 199 -21.71 -14.52 -22.67
C ALA A 199 -22.79 -15.16 -21.81
N ALA A 200 -23.93 -14.48 -21.63
CA ALA A 200 -25.08 -15.01 -20.90
C ALA A 200 -25.70 -16.30 -21.50
N THR A 201 -25.43 -16.58 -22.77
CA THR A 201 -25.90 -17.81 -23.45
C THR A 201 -24.80 -18.85 -23.62
N GLY A 202 -23.61 -18.66 -23.06
CA GLY A 202 -22.47 -19.57 -23.18
C GLY A 202 -21.87 -19.63 -24.60
N ARG A 203 -22.16 -18.65 -25.47
CA ARG A 203 -21.75 -18.62 -26.88
C ARG A 203 -20.45 -17.87 -27.11
N VAL A 204 -19.51 -18.00 -26.20
CA VAL A 204 -18.20 -17.37 -26.27
C VAL A 204 -17.10 -18.33 -25.88
N ALA A 205 -15.93 -18.15 -26.46
CA ALA A 205 -14.69 -18.78 -26.05
C ALA A 205 -13.58 -17.73 -26.00
N LEU A 206 -12.64 -17.89 -25.11
CA LEU A 206 -11.56 -16.95 -24.89
C LEU A 206 -10.25 -17.48 -25.51
N VAL A 207 -9.58 -16.63 -26.27
CA VAL A 207 -8.26 -16.86 -26.86
C VAL A 207 -7.28 -15.91 -26.23
N LEU A 208 -6.21 -16.40 -25.66
CA LEU A 208 -5.12 -15.57 -25.13
C LEU A 208 -4.16 -15.22 -26.26
N ASP A 209 -3.91 -13.94 -26.44
CA ASP A 209 -2.93 -13.45 -27.39
C ASP A 209 -1.50 -13.46 -26.83
N ALA A 210 -0.52 -13.23 -27.69
CA ALA A 210 0.88 -13.23 -27.25
C ALA A 210 1.13 -12.08 -26.27
N ARG A 211 1.71 -12.40 -25.12
CA ARG A 211 2.19 -11.40 -24.18
C ARG A 211 3.44 -10.75 -24.74
N GLU A 212 3.39 -9.46 -24.99
CA GLU A 212 4.58 -8.69 -25.29
C GLU A 212 5.51 -8.70 -24.07
N ARG A 213 6.80 -8.99 -24.31
CA ARG A 213 7.85 -9.01 -23.26
C ARG A 213 8.52 -7.67 -23.12
#